data_68b3459f5e48a110bc63e22cb5c582fa
#
_entry.id   68b3459f5e48a110bc63e22cb5c582fa
#
_cell.length_a   1.000
_cell.length_b   1.000
_cell.length_c   1.000
_cell.angle_alpha   90.00
_cell.angle_beta   90.00
_cell.angle_gamma   90.00
#
_symmetry.space_group_name_H-M   'P 1'
#
loop_
_entity.id
_entity.type
_entity.pdbx_description
1 polymer ?
#
loop_
_entity_poly.entity_id
_entity_poly.type
_entity_poly.pdbx_seq_one_letter_code
_entity_poly.pdbx_strand_id
1 'polypeptide(L)'
;MNELNNREQEQYAEPTTKKSSKQIVKRTLVVIGLALAVYVVYSVVYLFISPDRNIQQIYLVPENAAFIIQSSAPIEDWEKFSGSETWQCLKKAKSFEEVTKSVEKLDSVVKSNKVLLSLVGKRDMLISLHKTRATDWDFLLILDMQKASKMDLVKDQLETVLVMSGFTVTNRMHSGINILEMRDPDTRDIFYIAFVDNHLVGSYTSGLIESAIDSRNKPKIGLDQAFIETEKLVSGKGLVRVFINYERIPQFMSIYLGTRNEYIDMLSLIHISEPTRP
;
A
#
# COMPACT_ATOMS: atom_id res chain seq x y z
N MET A 1 -0.56 53.85 83.04
CA MET A 1 0.51 53.89 81.99
C MET A 1 0.47 52.61 81.21
N ASN A 2 -0.73 52.09 80.84
CA ASN A 2 -0.95 50.82 80.10
C ASN A 2 -2.08 50.84 79.10
N GLU A 3 -2.60 52.00 78.67
CA GLU A 3 -3.70 52.12 77.71
C GLU A 3 -3.32 52.79 76.39
N LEU A 4 -2.07 53.16 76.23
CA LEU A 4 -1.64 53.85 74.97
C LEU A 4 -0.94 52.89 73.97
N ASN A 5 -0.69 51.62 74.34
CA ASN A 5 0.08 50.71 73.51
C ASN A 5 -0.78 49.70 72.72
N ASN A 6 -2.13 49.80 72.79
CA ASN A 6 -3.02 48.89 72.13
C ASN A 6 -3.75 49.48 70.84
N ARG A 7 -3.43 50.75 70.51
CA ARG A 7 -4.08 51.38 69.33
C ARG A 7 -3.20 51.49 68.06
N GLU A 8 -1.95 51.08 68.10
CA GLU A 8 -1.05 51.17 66.97
C GLU A 8 -0.84 49.85 66.18
N GLN A 9 -1.43 48.73 66.63
CA GLN A 9 -1.29 47.43 65.93
C GLN A 9 -2.44 47.02 65.03
N GLU A 10 -3.51 47.85 64.84
CA GLU A 10 -4.67 47.52 64.00
C GLU A 10 -4.63 48.10 62.57
N GLN A 11 -3.51 48.72 62.11
CA GLN A 11 -3.53 49.51 60.88
C GLN A 11 -2.70 48.97 59.71
N TYR A 12 -2.29 47.71 59.69
CA TYR A 12 -1.69 47.07 58.50
C TYR A 12 -2.23 45.69 58.24
N ALA A 13 -3.55 45.61 58.06
CA ALA A 13 -4.14 44.46 57.37
C ALA A 13 -4.33 44.84 55.87
N GLU A 14 -3.36 44.48 55.04
CA GLU A 14 -3.54 44.54 53.55
C GLU A 14 -4.80 43.74 53.20
N PRO A 15 -5.70 44.27 52.34
CA PRO A 15 -6.82 43.49 51.85
C PRO A 15 -6.30 42.44 50.84
N THR A 16 -6.09 41.24 51.32
CA THR A 16 -5.94 40.08 50.44
C THR A 16 -7.23 39.94 49.62
N THR A 17 -7.21 40.48 48.40
CA THR A 17 -8.26 40.30 47.42
C THR A 17 -8.37 38.81 47.10
N LYS A 18 -9.26 38.09 47.80
CA LYS A 18 -9.72 36.75 47.45
C LYS A 18 -10.34 36.80 46.05
N LYS A 19 -9.53 36.66 44.99
CA LYS A 19 -10.04 36.45 43.65
C LYS A 19 -11.00 35.29 43.70
N SER A 20 -12.28 35.53 43.45
CA SER A 20 -13.35 34.54 43.55
C SER A 20 -12.93 33.30 42.78
N SER A 21 -12.92 32.14 43.43
CA SER A 21 -12.58 30.84 42.83
C SER A 21 -13.35 30.55 41.53
N LYS A 22 -14.54 31.11 41.43
CA LYS A 22 -15.38 31.08 40.19
C LYS A 22 -14.74 31.79 39.00
N GLN A 23 -13.99 32.89 39.23
CA GLN A 23 -13.30 33.57 38.12
C GLN A 23 -12.05 32.80 37.65
N ILE A 24 -11.35 32.13 38.57
CA ILE A 24 -10.21 31.29 38.22
C ILE A 24 -10.69 30.09 37.41
N VAL A 25 -11.73 29.37 37.87
CA VAL A 25 -12.33 28.24 37.15
C VAL A 25 -12.82 28.66 35.75
N LYS A 26 -13.51 29.81 35.62
CA LYS A 26 -13.97 30.31 34.34
C LYS A 26 -12.80 30.59 33.38
N ARG A 27 -11.70 31.19 33.85
CA ARG A 27 -10.49 31.46 33.04
C ARG A 27 -9.82 30.17 32.62
N THR A 28 -9.70 29.20 33.53
CA THR A 28 -9.11 27.87 33.20
C THR A 28 -9.95 27.13 32.14
N LEU A 29 -11.27 27.14 32.22
CA LEU A 29 -12.16 26.56 31.22
C LEU A 29 -12.01 27.26 29.85
N VAL A 30 -11.89 28.57 29.81
CA VAL A 30 -11.66 29.31 28.56
C VAL A 30 -10.31 28.95 27.94
N VAL A 31 -9.25 28.81 28.74
CA VAL A 31 -7.91 28.41 28.26
C VAL A 31 -7.93 26.98 27.71
N ILE A 32 -8.60 26.04 28.41
CA ILE A 32 -8.76 24.67 27.95
C ILE A 32 -9.56 24.61 26.66
N GLY A 33 -10.66 25.36 26.57
CA GLY A 33 -11.48 25.45 25.34
C GLY A 33 -10.71 26.02 24.14
N LEU A 34 -9.87 27.01 24.39
CA LEU A 34 -9.02 27.61 23.35
C LEU A 34 -7.89 26.65 22.90
N ALA A 35 -7.27 25.93 23.83
CA ALA A 35 -6.28 24.90 23.54
C ALA A 35 -6.91 23.74 22.72
N LEU A 36 -8.11 23.33 23.06
CA LEU A 36 -8.85 22.30 22.34
C LEU A 36 -9.25 22.76 20.94
N ALA A 37 -9.68 24.03 20.79
CA ALA A 37 -9.97 24.60 19.46
C ALA A 37 -8.70 24.69 18.59
N VAL A 38 -7.56 25.12 19.15
CA VAL A 38 -6.27 25.12 18.45
C VAL A 38 -5.85 23.71 18.04
N TYR A 39 -6.04 22.72 18.94
CA TYR A 39 -5.75 21.32 18.63
C TYR A 39 -6.63 20.78 17.49
N VAL A 40 -7.92 21.07 17.50
CA VAL A 40 -8.86 20.69 16.41
C VAL A 40 -8.47 21.36 15.11
N VAL A 41 -8.17 22.67 15.11
CA VAL A 41 -7.71 23.39 13.91
C VAL A 41 -6.40 22.81 13.40
N TYR A 42 -5.44 22.56 14.30
CA TYR A 42 -4.17 21.90 13.95
C TYR A 42 -4.40 20.51 13.33
N SER A 43 -5.26 19.69 13.93
CA SER A 43 -5.60 18.36 13.41
C SER A 43 -6.26 18.40 12.05
N VAL A 44 -7.19 19.35 11.84
CA VAL A 44 -7.84 19.58 10.54
C VAL A 44 -6.81 20.06 9.51
N VAL A 45 -5.97 21.05 9.87
CA VAL A 45 -4.89 21.57 8.99
C VAL A 45 -3.91 20.45 8.64
N TYR A 46 -3.49 19.65 9.62
CA TYR A 46 -2.61 18.50 9.40
C TYR A 46 -3.22 17.46 8.45
N LEU A 47 -4.52 17.15 8.60
CA LEU A 47 -5.23 16.20 7.74
C LEU A 47 -5.42 16.71 6.30
N PHE A 48 -5.54 18.05 6.10
CA PHE A 48 -5.82 18.63 4.77
C PHE A 48 -4.60 19.23 4.07
N ILE A 49 -3.55 19.61 4.81
CA ILE A 49 -2.38 20.33 4.28
C ILE A 49 -1.10 19.50 4.36
N SER A 50 -1.09 18.36 5.05
CA SER A 50 0.06 17.43 4.97
C SER A 50 0.32 17.12 3.50
N PRO A 51 1.53 17.40 2.98
CA PRO A 51 1.85 17.05 1.61
C PRO A 51 1.76 15.55 1.47
N ASP A 52 0.66 15.08 0.86
CA ASP A 52 0.53 13.69 0.47
C ASP A 52 1.68 13.42 -0.52
N ARG A 53 2.64 12.60 -0.14
CA ARG A 53 3.63 12.05 -1.07
C ARG A 53 2.91 11.07 -1.97
N ASN A 54 2.20 11.58 -2.96
CA ASN A 54 1.58 10.74 -3.98
C ASN A 54 2.65 10.39 -5.00
N ILE A 55 3.11 9.15 -4.94
CA ILE A 55 3.97 8.58 -5.97
C ILE A 55 3.11 7.75 -6.94
N GLN A 56 3.61 7.48 -8.13
CA GLN A 56 2.94 6.59 -9.07
C GLN A 56 3.20 5.13 -8.68
N GLN A 57 2.22 4.24 -8.86
CA GLN A 57 2.33 2.80 -8.57
C GLN A 57 3.56 2.16 -9.24
N ILE A 58 3.84 2.57 -10.48
CA ILE A 58 4.96 2.05 -11.26
C ILE A 58 6.34 2.30 -10.62
N TYR A 59 6.47 3.30 -9.74
CA TYR A 59 7.71 3.60 -9.04
C TYR A 59 8.06 2.57 -7.97
N LEU A 60 7.06 1.78 -7.54
CA LEU A 60 7.25 0.68 -6.60
C LEU A 60 7.55 -0.65 -7.28
N VAL A 61 7.48 -0.72 -8.61
CA VAL A 61 7.73 -1.97 -9.35
C VAL A 61 9.24 -2.23 -9.45
N PRO A 62 9.74 -3.36 -8.93
CA PRO A 62 11.13 -3.76 -9.07
C PRO A 62 11.52 -3.99 -10.53
N GLU A 63 12.78 -3.73 -10.88
CA GLU A 63 13.31 -3.81 -12.26
C GLU A 63 13.24 -5.19 -12.92
N ASN A 64 13.09 -6.25 -12.12
CA ASN A 64 13.02 -7.63 -12.59
C ASN A 64 11.59 -8.08 -12.95
N ALA A 65 10.62 -7.17 -13.05
CA ALA A 65 9.27 -7.47 -13.50
C ALA A 65 9.29 -7.96 -14.95
N ALA A 66 8.69 -9.15 -15.20
CA ALA A 66 8.49 -9.69 -16.54
C ALA A 66 7.17 -9.21 -17.17
N PHE A 67 6.13 -9.08 -16.34
CA PHE A 67 4.82 -8.58 -16.74
C PHE A 67 4.33 -7.53 -15.77
N ILE A 68 3.62 -6.54 -16.27
CA ILE A 68 2.93 -5.51 -15.48
C ILE A 68 1.50 -5.41 -15.99
N ILE A 69 0.54 -5.57 -15.10
CA ILE A 69 -0.89 -5.54 -15.37
C ILE A 69 -1.49 -4.40 -14.55
N GLN A 70 -2.19 -3.49 -15.21
CA GLN A 70 -2.84 -2.35 -14.56
C GLN A 70 -4.34 -2.40 -14.82
N SER A 71 -5.15 -2.12 -13.78
CA SER A 71 -6.59 -1.97 -13.83
C SER A 71 -7.02 -0.76 -12.99
N SER A 72 -7.98 0.01 -13.48
CA SER A 72 -8.56 1.16 -12.76
C SER A 72 -9.88 0.81 -12.05
N ALA A 73 -10.42 -0.38 -12.30
CA ALA A 73 -11.62 -0.89 -11.67
C ALA A 73 -11.51 -2.41 -11.43
N PRO A 74 -10.56 -2.86 -10.58
CA PRO A 74 -10.13 -4.26 -10.53
C PRO A 74 -11.26 -5.24 -10.23
N ILE A 75 -12.25 -4.89 -9.42
CA ILE A 75 -13.40 -5.75 -9.13
C ILE A 75 -14.30 -5.91 -10.36
N GLU A 76 -14.66 -4.78 -10.99
CA GLU A 76 -15.52 -4.80 -12.18
C GLU A 76 -14.82 -5.48 -13.37
N ASP A 77 -13.54 -5.21 -13.54
CA ASP A 77 -12.71 -5.80 -14.60
C ASP A 77 -12.55 -7.31 -14.38
N TRP A 78 -12.37 -7.73 -13.14
CA TRP A 78 -12.34 -9.15 -12.77
C TRP A 78 -13.67 -9.83 -13.03
N GLU A 79 -14.79 -9.22 -12.65
CA GLU A 79 -16.13 -9.80 -12.91
C GLU A 79 -16.37 -9.99 -14.40
N LYS A 80 -16.03 -9.00 -15.24
CA LYS A 80 -16.13 -9.11 -16.69
C LYS A 80 -15.20 -10.19 -17.26
N PHE A 81 -13.93 -10.23 -16.78
CA PHE A 81 -12.95 -11.21 -17.23
C PHE A 81 -13.31 -12.63 -16.81
N SER A 82 -13.69 -12.83 -15.53
CA SER A 82 -14.06 -14.15 -14.99
C SER A 82 -15.34 -14.74 -15.65
N GLY A 83 -16.22 -13.88 -16.14
CA GLY A 83 -17.38 -14.27 -16.93
C GLY A 83 -17.09 -14.56 -18.42
N SER A 84 -15.87 -14.27 -18.91
CA SER A 84 -15.54 -14.41 -20.32
C SER A 84 -15.24 -15.86 -20.76
N GLU A 85 -15.43 -16.14 -22.06
CA GLU A 85 -15.03 -17.42 -22.67
C GLU A 85 -13.52 -17.67 -22.54
N THR A 86 -12.72 -16.61 -22.61
CA THR A 86 -11.26 -16.67 -22.43
C THR A 86 -10.90 -17.26 -21.07
N TRP A 87 -11.52 -16.76 -19.99
CA TRP A 87 -11.29 -17.31 -18.65
C TRP A 87 -11.74 -18.75 -18.53
N GLN A 88 -12.89 -19.09 -19.10
CA GLN A 88 -13.40 -20.48 -19.09
C GLN A 88 -12.48 -21.44 -19.86
N CYS A 89 -11.77 -20.97 -20.88
CA CYS A 89 -10.74 -21.73 -21.57
C CYS A 89 -9.47 -21.89 -20.72
N LEU A 90 -8.98 -20.80 -20.12
CA LEU A 90 -7.79 -20.80 -19.27
C LEU A 90 -7.94 -21.72 -18.06
N LYS A 91 -9.10 -21.72 -17.39
CA LYS A 91 -9.40 -22.61 -16.26
C LYS A 91 -9.22 -24.09 -16.55
N LYS A 92 -9.40 -24.51 -17.81
CA LYS A 92 -9.25 -25.91 -18.24
C LYS A 92 -7.79 -26.30 -18.47
N ALA A 93 -6.90 -25.33 -18.60
CA ALA A 93 -5.50 -25.59 -18.84
C ALA A 93 -4.79 -25.99 -17.52
N LYS A 94 -4.17 -27.16 -17.52
CA LYS A 94 -3.48 -27.70 -16.33
C LYS A 94 -2.42 -26.75 -15.76
N SER A 95 -1.75 -25.99 -16.62
CA SER A 95 -0.75 -24.97 -16.22
C SER A 95 -1.35 -23.76 -15.49
N PHE A 96 -2.68 -23.57 -15.56
CA PHE A 96 -3.39 -22.46 -14.91
C PHE A 96 -4.20 -22.92 -13.67
N GLU A 97 -4.17 -24.20 -13.31
CA GLU A 97 -4.98 -24.73 -12.21
C GLU A 97 -4.67 -24.05 -10.87
N GLU A 98 -3.39 -23.89 -10.53
CA GLU A 98 -2.97 -23.24 -9.28
C GLU A 98 -3.31 -21.74 -9.28
N VAL A 99 -3.08 -21.05 -10.40
CA VAL A 99 -3.47 -19.65 -10.56
C VAL A 99 -4.96 -19.48 -10.38
N THR A 100 -5.77 -20.35 -11.00
CA THR A 100 -7.22 -20.32 -10.91
C THR A 100 -7.69 -20.48 -9.46
N LYS A 101 -7.18 -21.48 -8.74
CA LYS A 101 -7.51 -21.71 -7.33
C LYS A 101 -7.16 -20.51 -6.45
N SER A 102 -5.98 -19.94 -6.65
CA SER A 102 -5.52 -18.78 -5.88
C SER A 102 -6.39 -17.55 -6.12
N VAL A 103 -6.73 -17.27 -7.39
CA VAL A 103 -7.56 -16.12 -7.75
C VAL A 103 -9.00 -16.31 -7.28
N GLU A 104 -9.59 -17.50 -7.39
CA GLU A 104 -10.93 -17.80 -6.88
C GLU A 104 -11.00 -17.69 -5.34
N LYS A 105 -9.95 -18.12 -4.64
CA LYS A 105 -9.83 -17.93 -3.17
C LYS A 105 -9.79 -16.46 -2.82
N LEU A 106 -8.97 -15.67 -3.51
CA LEU A 106 -8.89 -14.20 -3.30
C LEU A 106 -10.22 -13.50 -3.60
N ASP A 107 -10.88 -13.83 -4.70
CA ASP A 107 -12.20 -13.29 -5.06
C ASP A 107 -13.23 -13.58 -3.97
N SER A 108 -13.27 -14.82 -3.46
CA SER A 108 -14.15 -15.21 -2.36
C SER A 108 -13.87 -14.40 -1.08
N VAL A 109 -12.60 -14.23 -0.69
CA VAL A 109 -12.20 -13.47 0.51
C VAL A 109 -12.58 -11.99 0.36
N VAL A 110 -12.31 -11.38 -0.78
CA VAL A 110 -12.65 -9.97 -1.04
C VAL A 110 -14.16 -9.76 -1.04
N LYS A 111 -14.93 -10.63 -1.72
CA LYS A 111 -16.40 -10.51 -1.80
C LYS A 111 -17.09 -10.79 -0.47
N SER A 112 -16.54 -11.67 0.36
CA SER A 112 -17.11 -11.98 1.68
C SER A 112 -16.88 -10.86 2.70
N ASN A 113 -15.90 -9.99 2.49
CA ASN A 113 -15.53 -8.94 3.44
C ASN A 113 -15.80 -7.55 2.86
N LYS A 114 -16.85 -6.88 3.38
CA LYS A 114 -17.25 -5.53 2.93
C LYS A 114 -16.15 -4.48 3.07
N VAL A 115 -15.25 -4.61 4.06
CA VAL A 115 -14.14 -3.68 4.26
C VAL A 115 -13.12 -3.87 3.14
N LEU A 116 -12.71 -5.10 2.87
CA LEU A 116 -11.79 -5.41 1.76
C LEU A 116 -12.39 -4.99 0.41
N LEU A 117 -13.68 -5.27 0.19
CA LEU A 117 -14.37 -4.86 -1.03
C LEU A 117 -14.37 -3.33 -1.20
N SER A 118 -14.59 -2.57 -0.13
CA SER A 118 -14.55 -1.10 -0.17
C SER A 118 -13.13 -0.55 -0.37
N LEU A 119 -12.12 -1.26 0.11
CA LEU A 119 -10.71 -0.88 -0.07
C LEU A 119 -10.25 -1.08 -1.51
N VAL A 120 -10.64 -2.17 -2.16
CA VAL A 120 -10.17 -2.56 -3.49
C VAL A 120 -11.05 -2.02 -4.61
N GLY A 121 -12.38 -1.93 -4.39
CA GLY A 121 -13.40 -1.85 -5.44
C GLY A 121 -13.32 -0.69 -6.43
N LYS A 122 -12.74 0.46 -6.05
CA LYS A 122 -12.65 1.67 -6.90
C LYS A 122 -11.25 2.29 -6.83
N ARG A 123 -10.24 1.44 -6.88
CA ARG A 123 -8.87 1.88 -6.75
C ARG A 123 -8.04 1.37 -7.90
N ASP A 124 -7.12 2.19 -8.35
CA ASP A 124 -6.14 1.76 -9.33
C ASP A 124 -5.28 0.64 -8.73
N MET A 125 -5.14 -0.44 -9.46
CA MET A 125 -4.40 -1.63 -9.09
C MET A 125 -3.34 -1.93 -10.13
N LEU A 126 -2.14 -2.25 -9.66
CA LEU A 126 -1.07 -2.76 -10.48
C LEU A 126 -0.61 -4.11 -9.92
N ILE A 127 -0.46 -5.10 -10.79
CA ILE A 127 0.15 -6.39 -10.48
C ILE A 127 1.38 -6.55 -11.34
N SER A 128 2.53 -6.86 -10.76
CA SER A 128 3.73 -7.23 -11.50
C SER A 128 4.16 -8.65 -11.18
N LEU A 129 4.61 -9.40 -12.20
CA LEU A 129 5.03 -10.79 -12.08
C LEU A 129 6.55 -10.88 -12.14
N HIS A 130 7.14 -11.61 -11.19
CA HIS A 130 8.57 -11.69 -11.00
C HIS A 130 9.04 -13.14 -10.86
N LYS A 131 10.15 -13.50 -11.48
CA LYS A 131 10.86 -14.72 -11.14
C LYS A 131 11.53 -14.54 -9.79
N THR A 132 11.18 -15.38 -8.82
CA THR A 132 11.70 -15.31 -7.44
C THR A 132 12.80 -16.33 -7.17
N ARG A 133 12.70 -17.51 -7.81
CA ARG A 133 13.67 -18.61 -7.71
C ARG A 133 13.90 -19.23 -9.08
N ALA A 134 14.79 -20.23 -9.14
CA ALA A 134 15.11 -20.92 -10.39
C ALA A 134 13.87 -21.51 -11.08
N THR A 135 12.95 -22.05 -10.31
CA THR A 135 11.75 -22.78 -10.78
C THR A 135 10.44 -22.15 -10.26
N ASP A 136 10.50 -20.90 -9.76
CA ASP A 136 9.35 -20.31 -9.09
C ASP A 136 9.19 -18.82 -9.43
N TRP A 137 7.98 -18.34 -9.39
CA TRP A 137 7.60 -16.96 -9.60
C TRP A 137 6.59 -16.50 -8.56
N ASP A 138 6.48 -15.21 -8.36
CA ASP A 138 5.47 -14.61 -7.51
C ASP A 138 5.05 -13.25 -8.08
N PHE A 139 3.97 -12.72 -7.54
CA PHE A 139 3.45 -11.42 -7.92
C PHE A 139 3.68 -10.39 -6.82
N LEU A 140 3.74 -9.14 -7.24
CA LEU A 140 3.67 -7.98 -6.39
C LEU A 140 2.37 -7.23 -6.72
N LEU A 141 1.47 -7.14 -5.76
CA LEU A 141 0.25 -6.34 -5.83
C LEU A 141 0.53 -4.94 -5.30
N ILE A 142 0.12 -3.91 -6.03
CA ILE A 142 0.21 -2.50 -5.62
C ILE A 142 -1.16 -1.86 -5.80
N LEU A 143 -1.77 -1.41 -4.72
CA LEU A 143 -3.08 -0.79 -4.70
C LEU A 143 -2.95 0.69 -4.32
N ASP A 144 -3.44 1.59 -5.17
CA ASP A 144 -3.44 3.02 -4.87
C ASP A 144 -4.53 3.36 -3.84
N MET A 145 -4.11 3.81 -2.67
CA MET A 145 -5.00 4.24 -1.59
C MET A 145 -5.40 5.71 -1.70
N GLN A 146 -4.93 6.43 -2.72
CA GLN A 146 -5.21 7.83 -3.07
C GLN A 146 -4.62 8.85 -2.08
N LYS A 147 -4.70 8.63 -0.77
CA LYS A 147 -4.21 9.58 0.23
C LYS A 147 -3.36 8.88 1.29
N ALA A 148 -2.10 9.22 1.35
CA ALA A 148 -1.15 8.73 2.35
C ALA A 148 -1.61 9.07 3.78
N SER A 149 -2.22 10.23 3.99
CA SER A 149 -2.72 10.68 5.31
C SER A 149 -3.79 9.79 5.95
N LYS A 150 -4.42 8.90 5.18
CA LYS A 150 -5.43 7.95 5.70
C LYS A 150 -4.88 6.54 5.92
N MET A 151 -3.60 6.32 5.61
CA MET A 151 -3.02 4.98 5.64
C MET A 151 -2.99 4.36 7.03
N ASP A 152 -2.72 5.13 8.07
CA ASP A 152 -2.68 4.61 9.44
C ASP A 152 -4.05 4.05 9.87
N LEU A 153 -5.13 4.78 9.56
CA LEU A 153 -6.49 4.31 9.86
C LEU A 153 -6.83 3.01 9.10
N VAL A 154 -6.41 2.93 7.83
CA VAL A 154 -6.64 1.73 7.00
C VAL A 154 -5.83 0.56 7.52
N LYS A 155 -4.58 0.79 7.95
CA LYS A 155 -3.71 -0.21 8.53
C LYS A 155 -4.31 -0.84 9.78
N ASP A 156 -4.75 -0.01 10.74
CA ASP A 156 -5.34 -0.48 12.00
C ASP A 156 -6.62 -1.29 11.76
N GLN A 157 -7.46 -0.84 10.82
CA GLN A 157 -8.67 -1.58 10.42
C GLN A 157 -8.33 -2.91 9.75
N LEU A 158 -7.35 -2.92 8.84
CA LEU A 158 -6.91 -4.13 8.13
C LEU A 158 -6.35 -5.16 9.12
N GLU A 159 -5.46 -4.75 10.01
CA GLU A 159 -4.88 -5.63 11.03
C GLU A 159 -5.96 -6.24 11.93
N THR A 160 -6.93 -5.45 12.36
CA THR A 160 -8.07 -5.93 13.15
C THR A 160 -8.89 -6.97 12.39
N VAL A 161 -9.22 -6.71 11.12
CA VAL A 161 -9.98 -7.64 10.28
C VAL A 161 -9.22 -8.95 10.07
N LEU A 162 -7.92 -8.89 9.83
CA LEU A 162 -7.07 -10.07 9.64
C LEU A 162 -7.03 -10.95 10.89
N VAL A 163 -6.81 -10.35 12.05
CA VAL A 163 -6.81 -11.08 13.34
C VAL A 163 -8.18 -11.71 13.62
N MET A 164 -9.28 -10.97 13.39
CA MET A 164 -10.64 -11.48 13.56
C MET A 164 -10.97 -12.62 12.58
N SER A 165 -10.31 -12.65 11.43
CA SER A 165 -10.44 -13.72 10.42
C SER A 165 -9.54 -14.92 10.70
N GLY A 166 -8.84 -14.97 11.83
CA GLY A 166 -8.02 -16.10 12.28
C GLY A 166 -6.57 -16.09 11.81
N PHE A 167 -6.12 -15.04 11.10
CA PHE A 167 -4.73 -14.93 10.71
C PHE A 167 -3.84 -14.53 11.89
N THR A 168 -2.62 -15.10 11.93
CA THR A 168 -1.59 -14.61 12.85
C THR A 168 -0.83 -13.47 12.17
N VAL A 169 -0.84 -12.30 12.78
CA VAL A 169 -0.16 -11.11 12.26
C VAL A 169 1.07 -10.80 13.09
N THR A 170 2.22 -10.70 12.43
CA THR A 170 3.48 -10.23 13.01
C THR A 170 4.01 -9.04 12.22
N ASN A 171 4.93 -8.29 12.83
CA ASN A 171 5.44 -7.05 12.25
C ASN A 171 6.96 -7.10 12.18
N ARG A 172 7.54 -6.61 11.06
CA ARG A 172 8.97 -6.34 10.97
C ARG A 172 9.25 -5.04 10.20
N MET A 173 10.42 -4.49 10.36
CA MET A 173 10.82 -3.23 9.72
C MET A 173 11.80 -3.48 8.59
N HIS A 174 11.61 -2.77 7.45
CA HIS A 174 12.59 -2.64 6.38
C HIS A 174 12.65 -1.19 5.89
N SER A 175 13.84 -0.62 5.84
CA SER A 175 14.08 0.78 5.38
C SER A 175 13.11 1.82 6.00
N GLY A 176 12.75 1.63 7.29
CA GLY A 176 11.82 2.51 8.02
C GLY A 176 10.34 2.27 7.73
N ILE A 177 10.00 1.28 6.91
CA ILE A 177 8.62 0.86 6.60
C ILE A 177 8.28 -0.41 7.39
N ASN A 178 7.10 -0.43 8.00
CA ASN A 178 6.59 -1.62 8.68
C ASN A 178 5.97 -2.59 7.67
N ILE A 179 6.39 -3.85 7.72
CA ILE A 179 5.86 -4.96 6.94
C ILE A 179 5.03 -5.84 7.87
N LEU A 180 3.76 -6.01 7.56
CA LEU A 180 2.86 -6.96 8.21
C LEU A 180 3.07 -8.33 7.57
N GLU A 181 3.35 -9.33 8.40
CA GLU A 181 3.45 -10.74 7.99
C GLU A 181 2.18 -11.45 8.45
N MET A 182 1.32 -11.77 7.50
CA MET A 182 0.05 -12.44 7.72
C MET A 182 0.19 -13.94 7.43
N ARG A 183 0.15 -14.76 8.46
CA ARG A 183 0.22 -16.23 8.35
C ARG A 183 -1.18 -16.82 8.31
N ASP A 184 -1.46 -17.59 7.26
CA ASP A 184 -2.68 -18.40 7.15
C ASP A 184 -2.58 -19.58 8.12
N PRO A 185 -3.58 -19.81 9.02
CA PRO A 185 -3.56 -20.88 9.98
C PRO A 185 -3.66 -22.28 9.33
N ASP A 186 -4.30 -22.38 8.18
CA ASP A 186 -4.59 -23.65 7.51
C ASP A 186 -3.44 -24.08 6.57
N THR A 187 -3.01 -23.16 5.68
CA THR A 187 -1.96 -23.44 4.68
C THR A 187 -0.55 -23.18 5.22
N ARG A 188 -0.42 -22.38 6.27
CA ARG A 188 0.83 -21.85 6.83
C ARG A 188 1.57 -20.88 5.89
N ASP A 189 0.99 -20.52 4.77
CA ASP A 189 1.55 -19.53 3.88
C ASP A 189 1.62 -18.17 4.57
N ILE A 190 2.63 -17.38 4.22
CA ILE A 190 2.78 -16.03 4.73
C ILE A 190 2.56 -15.06 3.57
N PHE A 191 1.57 -14.19 3.73
CA PHE A 191 1.38 -13.04 2.85
C PHE A 191 1.92 -11.79 3.53
N TYR A 192 2.76 -11.05 2.82
CA TYR A 192 3.42 -9.84 3.31
C TYR A 192 2.68 -8.62 2.79
N ILE A 193 2.41 -7.66 3.67
CA ILE A 193 1.74 -6.40 3.34
C ILE A 193 2.57 -5.23 3.88
N ALA A 194 2.77 -4.21 3.06
CA ALA A 194 3.38 -2.96 3.49
C ALA A 194 2.57 -1.76 3.00
N PHE A 195 2.58 -0.69 3.78
CA PHE A 195 2.03 0.60 3.38
C PHE A 195 3.19 1.52 3.02
N VAL A 196 3.29 1.85 1.73
CA VAL A 196 4.38 2.64 1.16
C VAL A 196 3.80 3.92 0.54
N ASP A 197 4.02 5.06 1.17
CA ASP A 197 3.42 6.35 0.82
C ASP A 197 1.89 6.24 0.68
N ASN A 198 1.33 6.43 -0.51
CA ASN A 198 -0.11 6.30 -0.79
C ASN A 198 -0.53 4.91 -1.29
N HIS A 199 0.32 3.88 -1.16
CA HIS A 199 0.04 2.55 -1.70
C HIS A 199 0.04 1.46 -0.63
N LEU A 200 -0.85 0.48 -0.82
CA LEU A 200 -0.77 -0.82 -0.17
C LEU A 200 -0.06 -1.78 -1.12
N VAL A 201 0.98 -2.43 -0.63
CA VAL A 201 1.81 -3.38 -1.39
C VAL A 201 1.69 -4.76 -0.77
N GLY A 202 1.50 -5.80 -1.58
CA GLY A 202 1.31 -7.17 -1.10
C GLY A 202 2.00 -8.23 -1.97
N SER A 203 2.56 -9.29 -1.36
CA SER A 203 3.19 -10.43 -2.04
C SER A 203 3.35 -11.62 -1.09
N TYR A 204 3.45 -12.84 -1.62
CA TYR A 204 3.88 -14.01 -0.83
C TYR A 204 5.39 -14.09 -0.64
N THR A 205 6.17 -13.28 -1.37
CA THR A 205 7.63 -13.22 -1.28
C THR A 205 8.07 -11.94 -0.57
N SER A 206 8.64 -12.07 0.63
CA SER A 206 9.09 -10.92 1.42
C SER A 206 10.11 -10.04 0.68
N GLY A 207 11.01 -10.66 -0.08
CA GLY A 207 12.02 -9.95 -0.88
C GLY A 207 11.42 -9.06 -1.97
N LEU A 208 10.21 -9.37 -2.49
CA LEU A 208 9.52 -8.47 -3.43
C LEU A 208 8.98 -7.24 -2.72
N ILE A 209 8.44 -7.37 -1.50
CA ILE A 209 8.03 -6.23 -0.69
C ILE A 209 9.21 -5.31 -0.36
N GLU A 210 10.34 -5.90 0.06
CA GLU A 210 11.57 -5.15 0.34
C GLU A 210 12.08 -4.42 -0.91
N SER A 211 12.10 -5.11 -2.05
CA SER A 211 12.48 -4.51 -3.33
C SER A 211 11.56 -3.39 -3.77
N ALA A 212 10.25 -3.50 -3.51
CA ALA A 212 9.28 -2.45 -3.79
C ALA A 212 9.53 -1.22 -2.90
N ILE A 213 9.77 -1.43 -1.60
CA ILE A 213 10.11 -0.35 -0.66
C ILE A 213 11.39 0.39 -1.11
N ASP A 214 12.41 -0.35 -1.52
CA ASP A 214 13.69 0.22 -1.97
C ASP A 214 13.54 0.94 -3.33
N SER A 215 12.70 0.42 -4.23
CA SER A 215 12.40 1.03 -5.54
C SER A 215 11.75 2.41 -5.42
N ARG A 216 11.05 2.72 -4.32
CA ARG A 216 10.46 4.02 -4.03
C ARG A 216 11.45 5.18 -4.22
N ASN A 217 12.67 5.00 -3.78
CA ASN A 217 13.69 6.04 -3.80
C ASN A 217 14.52 6.03 -5.10
N LYS A 218 14.51 4.92 -5.82
CA LYS A 218 15.28 4.72 -7.06
C LYS A 218 14.45 3.92 -8.06
N PRO A 219 13.29 4.47 -8.53
CA PRO A 219 12.44 3.74 -9.46
C PRO A 219 13.20 3.49 -10.77
N LYS A 220 13.18 2.25 -11.22
CA LYS A 220 13.84 1.84 -12.47
C LYS A 220 12.85 1.86 -13.63
N ILE A 221 11.81 1.05 -13.54
CA ILE A 221 10.80 0.92 -14.61
C ILE A 221 10.02 2.22 -14.81
N GLY A 222 9.61 2.88 -13.73
CA GLY A 222 8.85 4.13 -13.82
C GLY A 222 9.63 5.31 -14.42
N LEU A 223 10.97 5.23 -14.49
CA LEU A 223 11.83 6.22 -15.15
C LEU A 223 12.43 5.68 -16.46
N ASP A 224 12.12 4.46 -16.86
CA ASP A 224 12.55 3.88 -18.12
C ASP A 224 11.84 4.57 -19.30
N GLN A 225 12.64 5.08 -20.25
CA GLN A 225 12.12 5.85 -21.38
C GLN A 225 11.22 5.01 -22.29
N ALA A 226 11.58 3.74 -22.53
CA ALA A 226 10.83 2.84 -23.37
C ALA A 226 9.48 2.50 -22.73
N PHE A 227 9.44 2.32 -21.41
CA PHE A 227 8.18 2.12 -20.68
C PHE A 227 7.28 3.37 -20.77
N ILE A 228 7.84 4.57 -20.52
CA ILE A 228 7.08 5.85 -20.54
C ILE A 228 6.48 6.10 -21.94
N GLU A 229 7.24 5.84 -22.99
CA GLU A 229 6.76 6.01 -24.37
C GLU A 229 5.66 4.99 -24.70
N THR A 230 5.85 3.72 -24.31
CA THR A 230 4.86 2.67 -24.51
C THR A 230 3.56 2.98 -23.75
N GLU A 231 3.65 3.42 -22.51
CA GLU A 231 2.48 3.76 -21.67
C GLU A 231 1.63 4.86 -22.33
N LYS A 232 2.25 5.86 -22.95
CA LYS A 232 1.55 6.94 -23.65
C LYS A 232 0.78 6.46 -24.90
N LEU A 233 1.26 5.38 -25.53
CA LEU A 233 0.64 4.82 -26.74
C LEU A 233 -0.53 3.88 -26.42
N VAL A 234 -0.58 3.32 -25.21
CA VAL A 234 -1.61 2.35 -24.83
C VAL A 234 -2.92 3.06 -24.54
N SER A 235 -3.97 2.66 -25.25
CA SER A 235 -5.33 3.17 -25.03
C SER A 235 -5.88 2.75 -23.68
N GLY A 236 -6.49 3.69 -22.94
CA GLY A 236 -7.19 3.42 -21.66
C GLY A 236 -8.58 2.76 -21.79
N LYS A 237 -8.96 2.27 -22.97
CA LYS A 237 -10.32 1.75 -23.24
C LYS A 237 -10.50 0.24 -22.95
N GLY A 238 -9.43 -0.49 -22.61
CA GLY A 238 -9.48 -1.92 -22.28
C GLY A 238 -9.87 -2.16 -20.83
N LEU A 239 -10.20 -3.40 -20.47
CA LEU A 239 -10.40 -3.83 -19.07
C LEU A 239 -9.11 -3.68 -18.27
N VAL A 240 -8.00 -4.10 -18.86
CA VAL A 240 -6.66 -4.04 -18.25
C VAL A 240 -5.64 -3.60 -19.29
N ARG A 241 -4.55 -3.00 -18.82
CA ARG A 241 -3.35 -2.73 -19.61
C ARG A 241 -2.28 -3.73 -19.22
N VAL A 242 -1.69 -4.40 -20.20
CA VAL A 242 -0.63 -5.38 -19.95
C VAL A 242 0.64 -4.91 -20.66
N PHE A 243 1.71 -4.78 -19.89
CA PHE A 243 3.05 -4.47 -20.40
C PHE A 243 3.94 -5.70 -20.21
N ILE A 244 4.73 -6.01 -21.24
CA ILE A 244 5.62 -7.15 -21.26
C ILE A 244 7.05 -6.63 -21.35
N ASN A 245 7.88 -6.99 -20.36
CA ASN A 245 9.31 -6.68 -20.39
C ASN A 245 10.06 -7.79 -21.11
N TYR A 246 10.34 -7.59 -22.40
CA TYR A 246 10.99 -8.59 -23.25
C TYR A 246 12.37 -9.00 -22.76
N GLU A 247 13.11 -8.12 -22.08
CA GLU A 247 14.41 -8.46 -21.48
C GLU A 247 14.29 -9.50 -20.35
N ARG A 248 13.15 -9.57 -19.70
CA ARG A 248 12.89 -10.46 -18.55
C ARG A 248 12.13 -11.73 -18.95
N ILE A 249 11.53 -11.76 -20.13
CA ILE A 249 10.77 -12.93 -20.61
C ILE A 249 11.65 -14.19 -20.66
N PRO A 250 12.87 -14.21 -21.22
CA PRO A 250 13.68 -15.42 -21.26
C PRO A 250 13.92 -16.00 -19.86
N GLN A 251 14.24 -15.15 -18.89
CA GLN A 251 14.44 -15.54 -17.50
C GLN A 251 13.16 -16.07 -16.85
N PHE A 252 12.01 -15.45 -17.12
CA PHE A 252 10.72 -15.87 -16.62
C PHE A 252 10.29 -17.22 -17.24
N MET A 253 10.41 -17.36 -18.55
CA MET A 253 10.06 -18.59 -19.27
C MET A 253 10.94 -19.79 -18.88
N SER A 254 12.17 -19.54 -18.42
CA SER A 254 13.05 -20.64 -17.94
C SER A 254 12.48 -21.41 -16.75
N ILE A 255 11.50 -20.88 -16.03
CA ILE A 255 10.77 -21.57 -14.96
C ILE A 255 10.06 -22.82 -15.52
N TYR A 256 9.49 -22.69 -16.72
CA TYR A 256 8.66 -23.72 -17.37
C TYR A 256 9.43 -24.58 -18.34
N LEU A 257 10.44 -24.01 -19.02
CA LEU A 257 11.12 -24.64 -20.16
C LEU A 257 12.47 -25.29 -19.80
N GLY A 258 12.93 -25.09 -18.55
CA GLY A 258 14.26 -25.51 -18.12
C GLY A 258 15.37 -24.60 -18.68
N THR A 259 16.61 -24.79 -18.20
CA THR A 259 17.74 -23.90 -18.49
C THR A 259 18.36 -24.07 -19.88
N ARG A 260 17.98 -25.09 -20.64
CA ARG A 260 18.45 -25.37 -22.02
C ARG A 260 17.27 -25.55 -22.95
N ASN A 261 16.74 -24.45 -23.48
CA ASN A 261 15.70 -24.54 -24.50
C ASN A 261 16.05 -23.54 -25.61
N GLU A 262 16.17 -24.04 -26.85
CA GLU A 262 16.47 -23.24 -28.04
C GLU A 262 15.53 -22.05 -28.22
N TYR A 263 14.28 -22.16 -27.73
CA TYR A 263 13.31 -21.05 -27.76
C TYR A 263 13.68 -19.88 -26.82
N ILE A 264 14.35 -20.16 -25.70
CA ILE A 264 14.83 -19.11 -24.77
C ILE A 264 16.00 -18.36 -25.44
N ASP A 265 16.89 -19.11 -26.10
CA ASP A 265 18.03 -18.53 -26.83
C ASP A 265 17.54 -17.71 -28.02
N MET A 266 16.51 -18.15 -28.75
CA MET A 266 15.87 -17.37 -29.81
C MET A 266 15.26 -16.08 -29.31
N LEU A 267 14.54 -16.09 -28.18
CA LEU A 267 13.95 -14.90 -27.59
C LEU A 267 15.01 -13.88 -27.14
N SER A 268 16.16 -14.35 -26.66
CA SER A 268 17.30 -13.49 -26.29
C SER A 268 18.00 -12.90 -27.52
N LEU A 269 18.00 -13.61 -28.66
CA LEU A 269 18.61 -13.16 -29.90
C LEU A 269 17.77 -12.10 -30.64
N ILE A 270 16.44 -12.11 -30.50
CA ILE A 270 15.55 -11.09 -31.08
C ILE A 270 15.90 -9.69 -30.54
N HIS A 271 16.40 -9.60 -29.33
CA HIS A 271 16.80 -8.33 -28.70
C HIS A 271 18.13 -7.76 -29.23
N ILE A 272 19.00 -8.63 -29.75
CA ILE A 272 20.31 -8.24 -30.29
C ILE A 272 20.18 -7.70 -31.72
N SER A 273 19.08 -7.99 -32.41
CA SER A 273 18.90 -7.66 -33.84
C SER A 273 18.13 -6.36 -34.10
N GLU A 274 17.64 -5.66 -33.09
CA GLU A 274 17.11 -4.30 -33.31
C GLU A 274 18.29 -3.32 -33.48
N PRO A 275 18.49 -2.78 -34.71
CA PRO A 275 19.49 -1.75 -34.89
C PRO A 275 19.06 -0.52 -34.08
N THR A 276 19.92 -0.06 -33.18
CA THR A 276 19.86 1.28 -32.62
C THR A 276 19.67 2.25 -33.78
N ARG A 277 18.45 2.72 -33.98
CA ARG A 277 18.19 3.81 -34.93
C ARG A 277 18.93 5.05 -34.45
N PRO A 278 19.70 5.71 -35.32
CA PRO A 278 20.43 6.93 -34.99
C PRO A 278 19.51 8.09 -34.66
#